data_42628778498235589e499a3a8550781f
#
_entry.id   42628778498235589e499a3a8550781f
#
_cell.length_a   1.000
_cell.length_b   1.000
_cell.length_c   1.000
_cell.angle_alpha   90.00
_cell.angle_beta   90.00
_cell.angle_gamma   90.00
#
_symmetry.space_group_name_H-M   'P 1'
#
loop_
_entity.id
_entity.type
_entity.pdbx_description
1 polymer ?
#
loop_
_entity_poly.entity_id
_entity_poly.type
_entity_poly.pdbx_seq_one_letter_code
_entity_poly.pdbx_strand_id
1 'polypeptide(L)'
;MPYEIRWELHGLYSRYYGNVTGDDMRRHIEEVCKDERFEQHRYNILDFSDAIDFSPTERELLINSGVLIAAAFTNHQVLIAAVVTRQNVKEALERFHSLGVS
;
A
#
# COMPACT_ATOMS: atom_id res chain seq x y z
N MET A 1 4.28 -10.69 10.67
CA MET A 1 3.81 -9.54 9.88
C MET A 1 3.20 -10.05 8.60
N PRO A 2 1.99 -9.59 8.16
CA PRO A 2 1.34 -10.10 6.95
C PRO A 2 1.84 -9.44 5.67
N TYR A 3 3.06 -8.93 5.67
CA TYR A 3 3.68 -8.39 4.47
C TYR A 3 5.19 -8.57 4.51
N GLU A 4 5.79 -8.58 3.32
CA GLU A 4 7.23 -8.62 3.12
C GLU A 4 7.61 -7.49 2.16
N ILE A 5 8.73 -6.81 2.40
CA ILE A 5 9.23 -5.73 1.58
C ILE A 5 10.54 -6.15 0.93
N ARG A 6 10.64 -5.93 -0.38
CA ARG A 6 11.88 -6.13 -1.11
C ARG A 6 12.20 -4.86 -1.90
N TRP A 7 13.27 -4.18 -1.51
CA TRP A 7 13.75 -3.02 -2.24
C TRP A 7 14.49 -3.47 -3.50
N GLU A 8 14.19 -2.78 -4.60
CA GLU A 8 14.83 -2.98 -5.88
C GLU A 8 15.59 -1.71 -6.26
N LEU A 9 16.38 -1.75 -7.34
CA LEU A 9 17.26 -0.64 -7.69
C LEU A 9 16.52 0.71 -7.82
N HIS A 10 15.33 0.71 -8.43
CA HIS A 10 14.55 1.92 -8.66
C HIS A 10 13.16 1.87 -8.08
N GLY A 11 12.87 0.90 -7.24
CA GLY A 11 11.52 0.76 -6.73
C GLY A 11 11.39 -0.24 -5.61
N LEU A 12 10.17 -0.66 -5.37
CA LEU A 12 9.80 -1.49 -4.25
C LEU A 12 8.80 -2.54 -4.67
N TYR A 13 9.03 -3.76 -4.22
CA TYR A 13 8.06 -4.85 -4.31
C TYR A 13 7.64 -5.25 -2.91
N SER A 14 6.36 -5.21 -2.63
CA SER A 14 5.78 -5.63 -1.35
C SER A 14 4.76 -6.72 -1.59
N ARG A 15 4.83 -7.77 -0.81
CA ARG A 15 3.89 -8.89 -0.89
C ARG A 15 3.08 -8.94 0.40
N TYR A 16 1.77 -8.89 0.27
CA TYR A 16 0.85 -9.11 1.38
C TYR A 16 0.34 -10.54 1.35
N TYR A 17 0.17 -11.14 2.51
CA TYR A 17 -0.32 -12.52 2.62
C TYR A 17 -1.22 -12.68 3.85
N GLY A 18 -2.09 -13.70 3.80
CA GLY A 18 -3.01 -14.00 4.89
C GLY A 18 -4.10 -12.95 5.05
N ASN A 19 -4.51 -12.71 6.27
CA ASN A 19 -5.53 -11.72 6.59
C ASN A 19 -4.86 -10.37 6.85
N VAL A 20 -5.10 -9.41 5.96
CA VAL A 20 -4.48 -8.10 6.01
C VAL A 20 -5.47 -7.10 6.60
N THR A 21 -5.05 -6.38 7.62
CA THR A 21 -5.87 -5.33 8.24
C THR A 21 -5.46 -3.95 7.73
N GLY A 22 -6.31 -2.96 7.98
CA GLY A 22 -5.95 -1.57 7.67
C GLY A 22 -4.75 -1.08 8.47
N ASP A 23 -4.57 -1.59 9.70
CA ASP A 23 -3.41 -1.25 10.52
C ASP A 23 -2.13 -1.84 9.94
N ASP A 24 -2.19 -3.06 9.40
CA ASP A 24 -1.05 -3.67 8.72
C ASP A 24 -0.61 -2.82 7.52
N MET A 25 -1.56 -2.34 6.74
CA MET A 25 -1.29 -1.47 5.60
C MET A 25 -0.67 -0.16 6.05
N ARG A 26 -1.17 0.44 7.13
CA ARG A 26 -0.62 1.67 7.68
C ARG A 26 0.84 1.50 8.09
N ARG A 27 1.16 0.40 8.78
CA ARG A 27 2.53 0.10 9.18
C ARG A 27 3.45 -0.05 7.98
N HIS A 28 2.97 -0.74 6.94
CA HIS A 28 3.73 -0.92 5.70
C HIS A 28 4.01 0.43 5.03
N ILE A 29 2.99 1.28 4.90
CA ILE A 29 3.15 2.59 4.28
C ILE A 29 4.12 3.44 5.08
N GLU A 30 4.00 3.47 6.40
CA GLU A 30 4.89 4.25 7.26
C GLU A 30 6.34 3.76 7.18
N GLU A 31 6.54 2.45 7.17
CA GLU A 31 7.87 1.86 7.05
C GLU A 31 8.54 2.24 5.74
N VAL A 32 7.80 2.19 4.64
CA VAL A 32 8.30 2.59 3.33
C VAL A 32 8.63 4.07 3.29
N CYS A 33 7.75 4.92 3.80
CA CYS A 33 7.94 6.37 3.76
C CYS A 33 9.09 6.85 4.64
N LYS A 34 9.43 6.11 5.70
CA LYS A 34 10.55 6.45 6.58
C LYS A 34 11.89 6.03 6.02
N ASP A 35 11.90 5.13 5.04
CA ASP A 35 13.16 4.68 4.43
C ASP A 35 13.71 5.77 3.54
N GLU A 36 15.02 6.02 3.65
CA GLU A 36 15.66 7.07 2.87
C GLU A 36 15.59 6.82 1.35
N ARG A 37 15.38 5.58 0.94
CA ARG A 37 15.23 5.23 -0.48
C ARG A 37 13.90 5.69 -1.06
N PHE A 38 12.93 6.04 -0.23
CA PHE A 38 11.59 6.42 -0.68
C PHE A 38 11.61 7.62 -1.63
N GLU A 39 12.45 8.61 -1.37
CA GLU A 39 12.50 9.82 -2.17
C GLU A 39 12.99 9.58 -3.60
N GLN A 40 13.71 8.48 -3.81
CA GLN A 40 14.34 8.18 -5.09
C GLN A 40 13.67 7.04 -5.85
N HIS A 41 12.81 6.27 -5.20
CA HIS A 41 12.18 5.15 -5.89
C HIS A 41 11.06 5.64 -6.81
N ARG A 42 10.84 4.90 -7.89
CA ARG A 42 9.93 5.32 -8.96
C ARG A 42 8.68 4.50 -9.05
N TYR A 43 8.65 3.34 -8.41
CA TYR A 43 7.48 2.47 -8.46
C TYR A 43 7.30 1.71 -7.16
N ASN A 44 6.05 1.35 -6.92
CA ASN A 44 5.63 0.50 -5.81
C ASN A 44 4.75 -0.60 -6.39
N ILE A 45 5.19 -1.85 -6.29
CA ILE A 45 4.35 -2.98 -6.67
C ILE A 45 3.81 -3.59 -5.40
N LEU A 46 2.49 -3.57 -5.25
CA LEU A 46 1.80 -4.15 -4.10
C LEU A 46 1.15 -5.45 -4.56
N ASP A 47 1.71 -6.57 -4.15
CA ASP A 47 1.23 -7.88 -4.55
C ASP A 47 0.32 -8.46 -3.48
N PHE A 48 -0.97 -8.47 -3.76
CA PHE A 48 -2.01 -9.03 -2.89
C PHE A 48 -2.45 -10.43 -3.32
N SER A 49 -1.74 -11.09 -4.24
CA SER A 49 -2.17 -12.38 -4.77
C SER A 49 -2.26 -13.46 -3.69
N ASP A 50 -1.47 -13.35 -2.62
CA ASP A 50 -1.52 -14.28 -1.50
C ASP A 50 -2.34 -13.77 -0.31
N ALA A 51 -2.94 -12.61 -0.41
CA ALA A 51 -3.84 -12.10 0.61
C ALA A 51 -5.18 -12.83 0.52
N ILE A 52 -5.63 -13.36 1.66
CA ILE A 52 -6.90 -14.06 1.75
C ILE A 52 -8.03 -13.06 1.94
N ASP A 53 -7.77 -12.04 2.74
CA ASP A 53 -8.73 -10.99 3.05
C ASP A 53 -8.01 -9.67 3.30
N PHE A 54 -8.68 -8.59 2.95
CA PHE A 54 -8.26 -7.24 3.29
C PHE A 54 -9.49 -6.49 3.79
N SER A 55 -9.57 -6.32 5.11
CA SER A 55 -10.76 -5.81 5.78
C SER A 55 -10.46 -4.57 6.62
N PRO A 56 -10.09 -3.44 6.00
CA PRO A 56 -9.89 -2.20 6.74
C PRO A 56 -11.24 -1.62 7.16
N THR A 57 -11.25 -0.97 8.32
CA THR A 57 -12.40 -0.15 8.71
C THR A 57 -12.38 1.14 7.89
N GLU A 58 -13.52 1.82 7.84
CA GLU A 58 -13.60 3.10 7.12
C GLU A 58 -12.64 4.13 7.71
N ARG A 59 -12.51 4.15 9.03
CA ARG A 59 -11.55 5.01 9.72
C ARG A 59 -10.12 4.70 9.30
N GLU A 60 -9.75 3.42 9.23
CA GLU A 60 -8.42 3.02 8.79
C GLU A 60 -8.14 3.42 7.35
N LEU A 61 -9.14 3.30 6.48
CA LEU A 61 -9.02 3.76 5.10
C LEU A 61 -8.72 5.25 5.03
N LEU A 62 -9.41 6.06 5.82
CA LEU A 62 -9.20 7.50 5.85
C LEU A 62 -7.80 7.86 6.38
N ILE A 63 -7.35 7.20 7.43
CA ILE A 63 -6.03 7.42 8.00
C ILE A 63 -4.95 7.08 6.97
N ASN A 64 -5.06 5.93 6.33
CA ASN A 64 -4.09 5.48 5.33
C ASN A 64 -4.07 6.41 4.11
N SER A 65 -5.22 6.91 3.70
CA SER A 65 -5.32 7.89 2.61
C SER A 65 -4.57 9.17 2.96
N GLY A 66 -4.72 9.65 4.19
CA GLY A 66 -4.01 10.83 4.66
C GLY A 66 -2.49 10.64 4.65
N VAL A 67 -2.02 9.47 5.08
CA VAL A 67 -0.58 9.15 5.07
C VAL A 67 -0.05 9.14 3.64
N LEU A 68 -0.79 8.55 2.70
CA LEU A 68 -0.38 8.53 1.29
C LEU A 68 -0.36 9.90 0.65
N ILE A 69 -1.32 10.75 0.97
CA ILE A 69 -1.35 12.13 0.47
C ILE A 69 -0.12 12.89 0.98
N ALA A 70 0.21 12.74 2.26
CA ALA A 70 1.41 13.37 2.81
C ALA A 70 2.69 12.85 2.13
N ALA A 71 2.76 11.54 1.86
CA ALA A 71 3.90 10.94 1.17
C ALA A 71 4.05 11.47 -0.26
N ALA A 72 2.96 11.78 -0.94
CA ALA A 72 2.99 12.31 -2.30
C ALA A 72 3.68 13.67 -2.38
N PHE A 73 3.67 14.46 -1.32
CA PHE A 73 4.42 15.72 -1.29
C PHE A 73 5.94 15.48 -1.28
N THR A 74 6.39 14.34 -0.76
CA THR A 74 7.81 13.99 -0.76
C THR A 74 8.22 13.35 -2.08
N ASN A 75 7.38 12.47 -2.63
CA ASN A 75 7.64 11.80 -3.89
C ASN A 75 6.36 11.67 -4.70
N HIS A 76 6.10 12.66 -5.55
CA HIS A 76 4.91 12.71 -6.40
C HIS A 76 5.11 12.01 -7.75
N GLN A 77 6.28 11.42 -7.99
CA GLN A 77 6.58 10.72 -9.25
C GLN A 77 6.41 9.20 -9.13
N VAL A 78 6.12 8.70 -7.94
CA VAL A 78 6.01 7.26 -7.73
C VAL A 78 4.73 6.72 -8.39
N LEU A 79 4.88 5.60 -9.12
CA LEU A 79 3.77 4.87 -9.69
C LEU A 79 3.45 3.68 -8.78
N ILE A 80 2.19 3.48 -8.49
CA ILE A 80 1.74 2.39 -7.64
C ILE A 80 0.90 1.43 -8.47
N ALA A 81 1.29 0.15 -8.46
CA ALA A 81 0.56 -0.91 -9.14
C ALA A 81 0.20 -1.99 -8.13
N ALA A 82 -1.04 -2.44 -8.15
CA ALA A 82 -1.50 -3.50 -7.28
C ALA A 82 -1.83 -4.75 -8.09
N VAL A 83 -1.35 -5.91 -7.62
CA VAL A 83 -1.69 -7.22 -8.18
C VAL A 83 -2.74 -7.85 -7.27
N VAL A 84 -3.90 -8.15 -7.80
CA VAL A 84 -5.03 -8.65 -7.01
C VAL A 84 -5.68 -9.83 -7.74
N THR A 85 -5.92 -10.92 -7.01
CA THR A 85 -6.56 -12.11 -7.58
C THR A 85 -7.92 -12.42 -6.97
N ARG A 86 -8.20 -11.92 -5.76
CA ARG A 86 -9.46 -12.18 -5.06
C ARG A 86 -10.38 -10.96 -5.16
N GLN A 87 -11.67 -11.22 -5.45
CA GLN A 87 -12.65 -10.15 -5.64
C GLN A 87 -12.86 -9.31 -4.37
N ASN A 88 -12.90 -9.94 -3.20
CA ASN A 88 -13.08 -9.21 -1.94
C ASN A 88 -11.93 -8.25 -1.65
N VAL A 89 -10.70 -8.65 -1.97
CA VAL A 89 -9.53 -7.80 -1.82
C VAL A 89 -9.56 -6.66 -2.84
N LYS A 90 -9.94 -6.96 -4.06
CA LYS A 90 -10.08 -5.96 -5.13
C LYS A 90 -11.07 -4.87 -4.74
N GLU A 91 -12.22 -5.25 -4.20
CA GLU A 91 -13.25 -4.30 -3.78
C GLU A 91 -12.76 -3.40 -2.65
N ALA A 92 -12.03 -3.96 -1.68
CA ALA A 92 -11.47 -3.17 -0.60
C ALA A 92 -10.43 -2.16 -1.09
N LEU A 93 -9.59 -2.56 -2.04
CA LEU A 93 -8.61 -1.66 -2.63
C LEU A 93 -9.25 -0.56 -3.47
N GLU A 94 -10.32 -0.87 -4.19
CA GLU A 94 -11.06 0.13 -4.95
C GLU A 94 -11.69 1.17 -4.03
N ARG A 95 -12.23 0.75 -2.88
CA ARG A 95 -12.74 1.68 -1.86
C ARG A 95 -11.64 2.59 -1.33
N PHE A 96 -10.48 2.02 -1.04
CA PHE A 96 -9.32 2.77 -0.60
C PHE A 96 -8.93 3.84 -1.62
N HIS A 97 -8.86 3.46 -2.88
CA HIS A 97 -8.51 4.37 -3.96
C HIS A 97 -9.52 5.52 -4.09
N SER A 98 -10.81 5.21 -4.01
CA SER A 98 -11.84 6.23 -4.16
C SER A 98 -11.84 7.26 -3.04
N LEU A 99 -11.37 6.89 -1.84
CA LEU A 99 -11.31 7.81 -0.70
C LEU A 99 -10.06 8.67 -0.72
N GLY A 100 -8.95 8.15 -1.24
CA GLY A 100 -7.65 8.77 -1.06
C GLY A 100 -7.08 9.50 -2.26
N VAL A 101 -7.44 9.13 -3.46
CA VAL A 101 -6.71 9.58 -4.67
C VAL A 101 -7.67 9.99 -5.78
N SER A 102 -8.72 10.60 -5.43
CA SER A 102 -9.63 11.10 -6.45
C SER A 102 -9.00 12.23 -7.29
#